data_3d80e9682a7fa2546b34a787da13d143
#
_entry.id   3d80e9682a7fa2546b34a787da13d143
#
_cell.length_a   1.000
_cell.length_b   1.000
_cell.length_c   1.000
_cell.angle_alpha   90.00
_cell.angle_beta   90.00
_cell.angle_gamma   90.00
#
_symmetry.space_group_name_H-M   'P 1'
#
loop_
_entity.id
_entity.type
_entity.pdbx_description
1 polymer ?
#
loop_
_entity_poly.entity_id
_entity_poly.type
_entity_poly.pdbx_seq_one_letter_code
_entity_poly.pdbx_strand_id
1 'polypeptide(L)'
;MSKRKLYHGTSVKNVESILETGLKQSVFEQAVYLTESAESAARWTGFKLSAMGEDTLAVIEVIVDESKLSPGQDHSPMMQTMFGAGESILHEGDITTDEILNVIYFGKGV
;
A
#
# COMPACT_ATOMS: atom_id res chain seq x y z
N MET A 1 -3.20 -19.76 12.59
CA MET A 1 -3.22 -19.03 11.32
C MET A 1 -2.15 -17.96 11.31
N SER A 2 -1.39 -17.90 10.22
CA SER A 2 -0.28 -16.95 10.13
C SER A 2 -0.78 -15.58 9.69
N LYS A 3 -0.25 -14.56 10.33
CA LYS A 3 -0.51 -13.18 9.94
C LYS A 3 0.79 -12.53 9.50
N ARG A 4 0.68 -11.56 8.63
CA ARG A 4 1.83 -10.88 8.06
C ARG A 4 1.64 -9.38 8.07
N LYS A 5 2.70 -8.67 8.44
CA LYS A 5 2.70 -7.21 8.44
C LYS A 5 3.12 -6.72 7.05
N LEU A 6 2.28 -5.89 6.44
CA LEU A 6 2.52 -5.34 5.12
C LEU A 6 2.14 -3.85 5.09
N TYR A 7 2.39 -3.20 3.96
CA TYR A 7 2.28 -1.76 3.86
C TYR A 7 1.56 -1.34 2.58
N HIS A 8 0.73 -0.32 2.70
CA HIS A 8 -0.01 0.25 1.57
C HIS A 8 0.20 1.77 1.54
N GLY A 9 0.66 2.29 0.41
CA GLY A 9 0.84 3.73 0.24
C GLY A 9 -0.40 4.40 -0.32
N THR A 10 -0.68 5.59 0.15
CA THR A 10 -1.85 6.35 -0.29
C THR A 10 -1.60 7.85 -0.13
N SER A 11 -2.50 8.67 -0.70
CA SER A 11 -2.49 10.10 -0.49
C SER A 11 -2.89 10.41 0.96
N VAL A 12 -2.28 11.43 1.55
CA VAL A 12 -2.60 11.87 2.91
C VAL A 12 -4.09 12.19 3.07
N LYS A 13 -4.71 12.74 2.04
CA LYS A 13 -6.13 13.10 2.08
C LYS A 13 -7.07 11.89 2.24
N ASN A 14 -6.57 10.69 1.98
CA ASN A 14 -7.39 9.48 2.10
C ASN A 14 -7.29 8.81 3.48
N VAL A 15 -6.38 9.28 4.33
CA VAL A 15 -6.10 8.60 5.62
C VAL A 15 -7.33 8.56 6.52
N GLU A 16 -8.03 9.66 6.65
CA GLU A 16 -9.20 9.73 7.53
C GLU A 16 -10.26 8.70 7.12
N SER A 17 -10.56 8.64 5.82
CA SER A 17 -11.52 7.68 5.30
C SER A 17 -11.06 6.24 5.52
N ILE A 18 -9.78 5.97 5.32
CA ILE A 18 -9.21 4.64 5.53
C ILE A 18 -9.33 4.23 6.99
N LEU A 19 -9.07 5.13 7.92
CA LEU A 19 -9.17 4.83 9.34
C LEU A 19 -10.61 4.58 9.78
N GLU A 20 -11.57 5.13 9.07
CA GLU A 20 -13.00 4.94 9.37
C GLU A 20 -13.56 3.66 8.75
N THR A 21 -13.16 3.33 7.52
CA THR A 21 -13.82 2.27 6.74
C THR A 21 -12.88 1.16 6.26
N GLY A 22 -11.58 1.27 6.52
CA GLY A 22 -10.59 0.29 6.06
C GLY A 22 -10.10 0.57 4.65
N LEU A 23 -9.21 -0.29 4.16
CA LEU A 23 -8.69 -0.22 2.80
C LEU A 23 -9.61 -1.00 1.88
N LYS A 24 -10.12 -0.32 0.86
CA LYS A 24 -11.04 -0.93 -0.09
C LYS A 24 -10.30 -1.55 -1.27
N GLN A 25 -10.76 -2.72 -1.68
CA GLN A 25 -10.18 -3.40 -2.83
C GLN A 25 -10.38 -2.58 -4.11
N SER A 26 -9.44 -2.74 -5.04
CA SER A 26 -9.56 -2.16 -6.36
C SER A 26 -10.72 -2.81 -7.10
N VAL A 27 -11.47 -2.01 -7.86
CA VAL A 27 -12.58 -2.49 -8.68
C VAL A 27 -12.09 -3.48 -9.74
N PHE A 28 -10.87 -3.25 -10.25
CA PHE A 28 -10.33 -4.04 -11.35
C PHE A 28 -9.73 -5.36 -10.87
N GLU A 29 -8.95 -5.34 -9.81
CA GLU A 29 -8.25 -6.52 -9.32
C GLU A 29 -9.00 -7.26 -8.22
N GLN A 30 -9.99 -6.62 -7.63
CA GLN A 30 -10.70 -7.14 -6.45
C GLN A 30 -9.72 -7.45 -5.31
N ALA A 31 -8.69 -6.63 -5.20
CA ALA A 31 -7.62 -6.82 -4.23
C ALA A 31 -7.01 -5.47 -3.83
N VAL A 32 -6.31 -5.47 -2.71
CA VAL A 32 -5.54 -4.31 -2.24
C VAL A 32 -4.06 -4.60 -2.49
N TYR A 33 -3.36 -3.65 -3.11
CA TYR A 33 -1.93 -3.77 -3.34
C TYR A 33 -1.15 -3.44 -2.07
N LEU A 34 -0.27 -4.36 -1.68
CA LEU A 34 0.58 -4.18 -0.50
C LEU A 34 2.04 -4.41 -0.88
N THR A 35 2.95 -3.92 -0.04
CA THR A 35 4.39 -4.17 -0.19
C THR A 35 4.96 -4.68 1.12
N GLU A 36 6.15 -5.25 1.06
CA GLU A 36 6.83 -5.82 2.23
C GLU A 36 7.47 -4.76 3.14
N SER A 37 7.66 -3.55 2.64
CA SER A 37 8.29 -2.49 3.43
C SER A 37 7.61 -1.15 3.24
N ALA A 38 7.69 -0.31 4.27
CA ALA A 38 7.17 1.05 4.21
C ALA A 38 7.89 1.86 3.14
N GLU A 39 9.19 1.65 2.95
CA GLU A 39 9.97 2.32 1.92
C GLU A 39 9.47 2.01 0.52
N SER A 40 9.21 0.74 0.24
CA SER A 40 8.69 0.34 -1.07
C SER A 40 7.32 0.94 -1.33
N ALA A 41 6.46 0.93 -0.31
CA ALA A 41 5.14 1.54 -0.42
C ALA A 41 5.26 3.05 -0.69
N ALA A 42 6.19 3.72 0.01
CA ALA A 42 6.41 5.15 -0.16
C ALA A 42 6.94 5.49 -1.57
N ARG A 43 7.86 4.69 -2.08
CA ARG A 43 8.43 4.91 -3.42
C ARG A 43 7.37 4.76 -4.51
N TRP A 44 6.60 3.69 -4.45
CA TRP A 44 5.53 3.44 -5.41
C TRP A 44 4.53 4.58 -5.41
N THR A 45 4.04 4.91 -4.22
CA THR A 45 3.00 5.92 -4.06
C THR A 45 3.55 7.31 -4.37
N GLY A 46 4.78 7.59 -3.97
CA GLY A 46 5.43 8.86 -4.24
C GLY A 46 5.53 9.15 -5.72
N PHE A 47 5.92 8.16 -6.51
CA PHE A 47 5.98 8.31 -7.96
C PHE A 47 4.59 8.62 -8.54
N LYS A 48 3.59 7.87 -8.11
CA LYS A 48 2.22 8.03 -8.60
C LYS A 48 1.64 9.40 -8.23
N LEU A 49 1.82 9.81 -6.97
CA LEU A 49 1.30 11.09 -6.49
C LEU A 49 2.05 12.28 -7.05
N SER A 50 3.35 12.12 -7.28
CA SER A 50 4.16 13.18 -7.89
C SER A 50 3.66 13.49 -9.30
N ALA A 51 3.28 12.47 -10.04
CA ALA A 51 2.68 12.67 -11.37
C ALA A 51 1.35 13.38 -11.30
N MET A 52 0.67 13.34 -10.15
CA MET A 52 -0.59 14.03 -9.91
C MET A 52 -0.42 15.39 -9.24
N GLY A 53 0.83 15.82 -9.01
CA GLY A 53 1.11 17.10 -8.38
C GLY A 53 1.07 17.09 -6.86
N GLU A 54 1.02 15.93 -6.24
CA GLU A 54 1.05 15.81 -4.79
C GLU A 54 2.46 15.47 -4.30
N ASP A 55 2.88 16.08 -3.20
CA ASP A 55 4.22 15.90 -2.66
C ASP A 55 4.24 15.31 -1.25
N THR A 56 3.10 14.88 -0.74
CA THR A 56 2.99 14.21 0.55
C THR A 56 2.22 12.90 0.38
N LEU A 57 2.59 11.90 1.18
CA LEU A 57 1.92 10.63 1.15
C LEU A 57 1.87 9.99 2.53
N ALA A 58 1.06 8.98 2.68
CA ALA A 58 0.99 8.17 3.90
C ALA A 58 1.16 6.71 3.55
N VAL A 59 1.75 5.96 4.46
CA VAL A 59 1.86 4.51 4.33
C VAL A 59 1.06 3.89 5.48
N ILE A 60 0.13 3.02 5.13
CA ILE A 60 -0.72 2.33 6.10
C ILE A 60 -0.07 0.99 6.41
N GLU A 61 0.28 0.79 7.67
CA GLU A 61 0.82 -0.48 8.15
C GLU A 61 -0.32 -1.37 8.57
N VAL A 62 -0.40 -2.56 8.00
CA VAL A 62 -1.49 -3.50 8.27
C VAL A 62 -0.94 -4.86 8.68
N ILE A 63 -1.76 -5.62 9.41
CA ILE A 63 -1.49 -7.01 9.72
C ILE A 63 -2.65 -7.83 9.18
N VAL A 64 -2.35 -8.75 8.26
CA VAL A 64 -3.37 -9.46 7.50
C VAL A 64 -3.10 -10.96 7.50
N ASP A 65 -4.16 -11.72 7.23
CA ASP A 65 -4.07 -13.18 7.13
C ASP A 65 -3.35 -13.58 5.85
N GLU A 66 -2.29 -14.38 5.98
CA GLU A 66 -1.52 -14.83 4.83
C GLU A 66 -2.34 -15.63 3.82
N SER A 67 -3.42 -16.26 4.25
CA SER A 67 -4.27 -17.05 3.36
C SER A 67 -4.96 -16.19 2.29
N LYS A 68 -5.04 -14.89 2.51
CA LYS A 68 -5.65 -13.96 1.56
C LYS A 68 -4.64 -13.30 0.64
N LEU A 69 -3.36 -13.66 0.76
CA LEU A 69 -2.30 -13.03 -0.02
C LEU A 69 -1.93 -13.85 -1.24
N SER A 70 -1.60 -13.16 -2.32
CA SER A 70 -1.08 -13.76 -3.53
C SER A 70 -0.04 -12.84 -4.15
N PRO A 71 0.87 -13.38 -4.98
CA PRO A 71 1.85 -12.54 -5.69
C PRO A 71 1.12 -11.53 -6.57
N GLY A 72 1.59 -10.30 -6.55
CA GLY A 72 1.08 -9.28 -7.44
C GLY A 72 1.48 -9.56 -8.88
N GLN A 73 0.82 -8.91 -9.82
CA GLN A 73 1.16 -8.99 -11.23
C GLN A 73 2.56 -8.44 -11.42
N ASP A 74 3.29 -9.07 -12.34
CA ASP A 74 4.64 -8.63 -12.62
C ASP A 74 4.66 -7.23 -13.18
N HIS A 75 5.46 -6.41 -12.55
CA HIS A 75 5.79 -5.13 -13.09
C HIS A 75 6.83 -5.33 -14.18
N SER A 76 6.84 -4.44 -15.16
CA SER A 76 7.88 -4.51 -16.18
C SER A 76 9.27 -4.42 -15.53
N PRO A 77 10.32 -4.98 -16.16
CA PRO A 77 11.67 -4.88 -15.63
C PRO A 77 12.08 -3.43 -15.36
N MET A 78 11.60 -2.50 -16.18
CA MET A 78 11.87 -1.09 -16.00
C MET A 78 11.29 -0.58 -14.67
N MET A 79 10.08 -0.99 -14.33
CA MET A 79 9.45 -0.60 -13.08
C MET A 79 10.21 -1.15 -11.88
N GLN A 80 10.64 -2.40 -11.95
CA GLN A 80 11.43 -3.00 -10.88
C GLN A 80 12.76 -2.27 -10.70
N THR A 81 13.40 -1.88 -11.79
CA THR A 81 14.65 -1.14 -11.74
C THR A 81 14.49 0.24 -11.11
N MET A 82 13.40 0.93 -11.45
CA MET A 82 13.14 2.27 -10.95
C MET A 82 12.75 2.30 -9.47
N PHE A 83 12.01 1.31 -9.00
CA PHE A 83 11.43 1.32 -7.66
C PHE A 83 12.08 0.34 -6.69
N GLY A 84 13.09 -0.36 -7.14
CA GLY A 84 13.76 -1.35 -6.31
C GLY A 84 13.02 -2.67 -6.28
N ALA A 85 13.54 -3.60 -5.51
CA ALA A 85 13.12 -4.99 -5.52
C ALA A 85 11.86 -5.29 -4.70
N GLY A 86 11.00 -4.31 -4.48
CA GLY A 86 9.77 -4.54 -3.72
C GLY A 86 8.73 -5.24 -4.59
N GLU A 87 8.46 -6.49 -4.31
CA GLU A 87 7.36 -7.18 -4.98
C GLU A 87 6.04 -6.67 -4.44
N SER A 88 5.08 -6.42 -5.32
CA SER A 88 3.74 -6.12 -4.87
C SER A 88 3.05 -7.42 -4.47
N ILE A 89 2.25 -7.33 -3.43
CA ILE A 89 1.48 -8.45 -2.89
C ILE A 89 0.02 -8.04 -2.94
N LEU A 90 -0.82 -8.94 -3.42
CA LEU A 90 -2.25 -8.67 -3.48
C LEU A 90 -2.96 -9.29 -2.28
N HIS A 91 -3.79 -8.50 -1.63
CA HIS A 91 -4.69 -8.97 -0.56
C HIS A 91 -6.09 -9.09 -1.13
N GLU A 92 -6.65 -10.27 -1.13
CA GLU A 92 -8.00 -10.51 -1.63
C GLU A 92 -9.04 -9.84 -0.73
N GLY A 93 -9.84 -8.96 -1.33
CA GLY A 93 -10.89 -8.26 -0.61
C GLY A 93 -10.40 -7.04 0.17
N ASP A 94 -11.32 -6.40 0.86
CA ASP A 94 -11.01 -5.22 1.67
C ASP A 94 -10.20 -5.59 2.91
N ILE A 95 -9.41 -4.61 3.39
CA ILE A 95 -8.71 -4.74 4.67
C ILE A 95 -9.49 -3.93 5.70
N THR A 96 -9.87 -4.58 6.79
CA THR A 96 -10.74 -3.95 7.80
C THR A 96 -9.96 -3.01 8.71
N THR A 97 -10.67 -2.13 9.41
CA THR A 97 -10.05 -1.15 10.29
C THR A 97 -9.26 -1.78 11.43
N ASP A 98 -9.70 -2.93 11.93
CA ASP A 98 -9.00 -3.63 13.01
C ASP A 98 -7.70 -4.30 12.55
N GLU A 99 -7.47 -4.39 11.24
CA GLU A 99 -6.22 -4.88 10.68
C GLU A 99 -5.19 -3.76 10.46
N ILE A 100 -5.59 -2.50 10.65
CA ILE A 100 -4.69 -1.37 10.51
C ILE A 100 -3.92 -1.15 11.81
N LEU A 101 -2.59 -1.19 11.74
CA LEU A 101 -1.74 -1.03 12.90
C LEU A 101 -1.26 0.41 13.10
N ASN A 102 -0.92 1.09 12.03
CA ASN A 102 -0.26 2.39 12.12
C ASN A 102 -0.35 3.14 10.80
N VAL A 103 -0.11 4.46 10.87
CA VAL A 103 -0.02 5.31 9.68
C VAL A 103 1.31 6.06 9.77
N ILE A 104 2.10 5.99 8.70
CA ILE A 104 3.40 6.64 8.62
C ILE A 104 3.30 7.72 7.54
N TYR A 105 3.64 8.95 7.89
CA TYR A 105 3.56 10.07 6.95
C TYR A 105 4.92 10.36 6.35
N PHE A 106 4.94 10.61 5.05
CA PHE A 106 6.12 10.97 4.29
C PHE A 106 5.84 12.25 3.51
N GLY A 107 6.88 13.05 3.27
CA GLY A 107 6.74 14.16 2.39
C GLY A 107 7.44 15.41 2.88
N LYS A 108 7.33 16.45 2.07
CA LYS A 108 7.98 17.72 2.31
C LYS A 108 7.30 18.43 3.48
N GLY A 109 8.05 18.71 4.53
CA GLY A 109 7.51 19.41 5.69
C GLY A 109 6.85 18.52 6.72
N VAL A 110 6.99 17.22 6.60
CA VAL A 110 6.43 16.24 7.55
C VAL A 110 7.54 15.67 8.41
#